data_7416b499a6cf6894044d3bae325c400b
#
_entry.id   7416b499a6cf6894044d3bae325c400b
#
_cell.length_a   1.000
_cell.length_b   1.000
_cell.length_c   1.000
_cell.angle_alpha   90.00
_cell.angle_beta   90.00
_cell.angle_gamma   90.00
#
_symmetry.space_group_name_H-M   'P 1'
#
loop_
_entity.id
_entity.type
_entity.pdbx_description
1 polymer ?
#
loop_
_entity_poly.entity_id
_entity_poly.type
_entity_poly.pdbx_seq_one_letter_code
_entity_poly.pdbx_strand_id
1 'polypeptide(L)'
;MRALLIVASLLIAASPAFATGGEPPDDPTADPGACLAAAANSDERHTIVLCSRVIDSRETEKGERCKALLARAAAHARIGQVDRAIADFDDALRVDPKQPDALNARGELWRGKGDTRKALADFAAALKLKPDHVAAHANHKALALEVERVGVQQAVAGKPSFDCRRTRKAVDKAICADPALADLDRRIDALYRRALRDSAGQPTAVRALKKAQTSFVAVRDAGFGRPGYDLRAALEARLRQLSGPGGS
;
A
#
# COMPACT_ATOMS: atom_id res chain seq x y z
N MET A 1 -59.76 59.05 38.23
CA MET A 1 -60.40 57.90 37.56
C MET A 1 -59.40 57.31 36.56
N ARG A 2 -58.64 56.25 36.95
CA ARG A 2 -57.77 55.49 36.08
C ARG A 2 -58.03 54.02 36.36
N ALA A 3 -58.63 53.35 35.40
CA ALA A 3 -58.93 51.92 35.46
C ALA A 3 -57.68 51.13 35.19
N LEU A 4 -57.29 50.22 36.10
CA LEU A 4 -56.19 49.24 35.92
C LEU A 4 -56.82 48.02 35.25
N LEU A 5 -56.37 47.72 34.03
CA LEU A 5 -56.64 46.46 33.34
C LEU A 5 -55.55 45.45 33.75
N ILE A 6 -55.96 44.41 34.48
CA ILE A 6 -55.13 43.25 34.82
C ILE A 6 -55.21 42.28 33.64
N VAL A 7 -54.09 42.11 32.91
CA VAL A 7 -53.95 41.08 31.89
C VAL A 7 -53.46 39.82 32.57
N ALA A 8 -54.31 38.83 32.68
CA ALA A 8 -53.92 37.49 33.15
C ALA A 8 -53.21 36.71 32.02
N SER A 9 -51.91 36.58 32.14
CA SER A 9 -51.11 35.72 31.22
C SER A 9 -51.28 34.24 31.58
N LEU A 10 -52.01 33.53 30.74
CA LEU A 10 -52.12 32.05 30.81
C LEU A 10 -50.83 31.43 30.34
N LEU A 11 -50.03 30.94 31.27
CA LEU A 11 -48.85 30.09 30.97
C LEU A 11 -49.32 28.68 30.58
N ILE A 12 -49.36 28.42 29.29
CA ILE A 12 -49.53 27.05 28.78
C ILE A 12 -48.22 26.33 28.97
N ALA A 13 -48.13 25.44 29.95
CA ALA A 13 -47.05 24.52 30.14
C ALA A 13 -47.09 23.47 29.01
N ALA A 14 -46.22 23.61 28.00
CA ALA A 14 -45.98 22.58 27.02
C ALA A 14 -45.20 21.44 27.69
N SER A 15 -45.85 20.32 27.97
CA SER A 15 -45.20 19.08 28.37
C SER A 15 -44.32 18.59 27.23
N PRO A 16 -43.05 18.21 27.48
CA PRO A 16 -42.28 17.54 26.46
C PRO A 16 -42.90 16.16 26.21
N ALA A 17 -43.47 15.97 25.03
CA ALA A 17 -43.79 14.65 24.54
C ALA A 17 -42.49 13.87 24.45
N PHE A 18 -42.24 12.95 25.39
CA PHE A 18 -41.26 11.89 25.21
C PHE A 18 -41.70 11.13 23.97
N ALA A 19 -40.98 11.35 22.87
CA ALA A 19 -41.05 10.47 21.74
C ALA A 19 -40.55 9.11 22.25
N THR A 20 -41.48 8.21 22.54
CA THR A 20 -41.21 6.79 22.65
C THR A 20 -40.61 6.42 21.31
N GLY A 21 -39.31 6.15 21.31
CA GLY A 21 -38.60 5.63 20.15
C GLY A 21 -39.24 4.31 19.78
N GLY A 22 -40.26 4.37 18.93
CA GLY A 22 -40.79 3.22 18.26
C GLY A 22 -39.64 2.68 17.40
N GLU A 23 -39.29 1.45 17.64
CA GLU A 23 -38.38 0.72 16.75
C GLU A 23 -38.90 0.90 15.31
N PRO A 24 -38.01 1.23 14.37
CA PRO A 24 -38.42 1.32 12.98
C PRO A 24 -39.13 -0.01 12.60
N PRO A 25 -40.27 0.04 11.90
CA PRO A 25 -40.94 -1.19 11.47
C PRO A 25 -39.98 -2.01 10.63
N ASP A 26 -40.03 -3.33 10.82
CA ASP A 26 -39.28 -4.25 9.99
C ASP A 26 -39.56 -3.92 8.52
N ASP A 27 -38.50 -3.72 7.75
CA ASP A 27 -38.62 -3.38 6.33
C ASP A 27 -38.97 -4.66 5.53
N PRO A 28 -40.27 -4.80 5.10
CA PRO A 28 -40.69 -5.98 4.34
C PRO A 28 -39.98 -6.11 2.99
N THR A 29 -39.13 -5.13 2.63
CA THR A 29 -38.35 -5.11 1.40
C THR A 29 -36.91 -5.58 1.61
N ALA A 30 -36.54 -6.05 2.81
CA ALA A 30 -35.24 -6.66 3.08
C ALA A 30 -35.19 -8.08 2.48
N ASP A 31 -34.81 -8.18 1.21
CA ASP A 31 -34.70 -9.44 0.46
C ASP A 31 -33.23 -9.81 0.24
N PRO A 32 -32.70 -10.84 0.97
CA PRO A 32 -31.35 -11.34 0.76
C PRO A 32 -31.10 -11.85 -0.67
N GLY A 33 -32.13 -12.43 -1.30
CA GLY A 33 -32.05 -12.94 -2.67
C GLY A 33 -31.82 -11.81 -3.68
N ALA A 34 -32.59 -10.73 -3.56
CA ALA A 34 -32.44 -9.55 -4.41
C ALA A 34 -31.05 -8.87 -4.21
N CYS A 35 -30.57 -8.77 -2.96
CA CYS A 35 -29.22 -8.26 -2.65
C CYS A 35 -28.13 -9.06 -3.39
N LEU A 36 -28.16 -10.41 -3.28
CA LEU A 36 -27.15 -11.27 -3.89
C LEU A 36 -27.29 -11.34 -5.42
N ALA A 37 -28.50 -11.25 -5.96
CA ALA A 37 -28.74 -11.17 -7.40
C ALA A 37 -28.13 -9.90 -8.01
N ALA A 38 -28.32 -8.73 -7.35
CA ALA A 38 -27.70 -7.49 -7.79
C ALA A 38 -26.16 -7.59 -7.77
N ALA A 39 -25.58 -8.22 -6.74
CA ALA A 39 -24.14 -8.43 -6.63
C ALA A 39 -23.62 -9.35 -7.75
N ALA A 40 -24.34 -10.41 -8.08
CA ALA A 40 -23.99 -11.33 -9.17
C ALA A 40 -24.00 -10.67 -10.55
N ASN A 41 -24.90 -9.69 -10.74
CA ASN A 41 -25.01 -8.91 -11.98
C ASN A 41 -24.02 -7.72 -12.05
N SER A 42 -23.16 -7.57 -11.06
CA SER A 42 -22.21 -6.46 -10.95
C SER A 42 -22.88 -5.07 -11.02
N ASP A 43 -24.07 -4.97 -10.43
CA ASP A 43 -24.77 -3.69 -10.25
C ASP A 43 -24.45 -3.16 -8.86
N GLU A 44 -23.34 -2.40 -8.76
CA GLU A 44 -22.82 -1.92 -7.47
C GLU A 44 -23.82 -1.03 -6.74
N ARG A 45 -24.52 -0.16 -7.46
CA ARG A 45 -25.49 0.78 -6.83
C ARG A 45 -26.67 0.04 -6.23
N HIS A 46 -27.29 -0.88 -6.99
CA HIS A 46 -28.38 -1.69 -6.47
C HIS A 46 -27.90 -2.64 -5.38
N THR A 47 -26.72 -3.24 -5.53
CA THR A 47 -26.12 -4.07 -4.47
C THR A 47 -26.02 -3.30 -3.16
N ILE A 48 -25.48 -2.08 -3.19
CA ILE A 48 -25.32 -1.27 -1.98
C ILE A 48 -26.69 -0.98 -1.34
N VAL A 49 -27.70 -0.60 -2.13
CA VAL A 49 -29.04 -0.26 -1.61
C VAL A 49 -29.71 -1.50 -1.04
N LEU A 50 -29.80 -2.57 -1.80
CA LEU A 50 -30.53 -3.78 -1.40
C LEU A 50 -29.86 -4.51 -0.23
N CYS A 51 -28.52 -4.63 -0.28
CA CYS A 51 -27.80 -5.25 0.83
C CYS A 51 -27.84 -4.41 2.11
N SER A 52 -27.91 -3.06 2.02
CA SER A 52 -28.09 -2.23 3.21
C SER A 52 -29.40 -2.53 3.93
N ARG A 53 -30.51 -2.71 3.20
CA ARG A 53 -31.79 -3.11 3.80
C ARG A 53 -31.68 -4.43 4.54
N VAL A 54 -31.03 -5.43 3.93
CA VAL A 54 -30.78 -6.74 4.55
C VAL A 54 -29.93 -6.61 5.82
N ILE A 55 -28.90 -5.77 5.80
CA ILE A 55 -28.00 -5.57 6.94
C ILE A 55 -28.71 -4.86 8.08
N ASP A 56 -29.55 -3.89 7.77
CA ASP A 56 -30.25 -3.05 8.76
C ASP A 56 -31.49 -3.73 9.35
N SER A 57 -32.07 -4.71 8.66
CA SER A 57 -33.22 -5.48 9.14
C SER A 57 -32.86 -6.34 10.35
N ARG A 58 -33.68 -6.28 11.40
CA ARG A 58 -33.51 -7.09 12.62
C ARG A 58 -33.86 -8.56 12.44
N GLU A 59 -34.74 -8.84 11.49
CA GLU A 59 -35.20 -10.21 11.20
C GLU A 59 -34.18 -10.99 10.37
N THR A 60 -33.22 -10.31 9.76
CA THR A 60 -32.20 -10.99 8.93
C THR A 60 -31.35 -11.93 9.76
N GLU A 61 -31.33 -13.19 9.34
CA GLU A 61 -30.47 -14.19 9.96
C GLU A 61 -28.99 -13.82 9.86
N LYS A 62 -28.23 -14.22 10.87
CA LYS A 62 -26.80 -13.91 10.98
C LYS A 62 -26.01 -14.30 9.74
N GLY A 63 -26.32 -15.45 9.13
CA GLY A 63 -25.67 -15.94 7.91
C GLY A 63 -25.98 -15.09 6.69
N GLU A 64 -27.26 -14.68 6.53
CA GLU A 64 -27.66 -13.82 5.42
C GLU A 64 -27.09 -12.41 5.57
N ARG A 65 -27.05 -11.89 6.79
CA ARG A 65 -26.38 -10.60 7.07
C ARG A 65 -24.90 -10.63 6.72
N CYS A 66 -24.20 -11.73 7.02
CA CYS A 66 -22.80 -11.91 6.63
C CYS A 66 -22.64 -11.86 5.11
N LYS A 67 -23.48 -12.61 4.37
CA LYS A 67 -23.43 -12.58 2.90
C LYS A 67 -23.71 -11.20 2.33
N ALA A 68 -24.69 -10.49 2.88
CA ALA A 68 -25.03 -9.12 2.47
C ALA A 68 -23.87 -8.14 2.73
N LEU A 69 -23.18 -8.25 3.88
CA LEU A 69 -21.99 -7.46 4.21
C LEU A 69 -20.86 -7.74 3.21
N LEU A 70 -20.59 -9.01 2.89
CA LEU A 70 -19.57 -9.38 1.90
C LEU A 70 -19.88 -8.82 0.50
N ALA A 71 -21.15 -8.92 0.08
CA ALA A 71 -21.60 -8.41 -1.20
C ALA A 71 -21.47 -6.86 -1.28
N ARG A 72 -21.90 -6.17 -0.22
CA ARG A 72 -21.81 -4.71 -0.16
C ARG A 72 -20.36 -4.25 -0.07
N ALA A 73 -19.50 -4.92 0.69
CA ALA A 73 -18.07 -4.66 0.75
C ALA A 73 -17.42 -4.75 -0.64
N ALA A 74 -17.71 -5.80 -1.39
CA ALA A 74 -17.20 -5.96 -2.75
C ALA A 74 -17.71 -4.86 -3.69
N ALA A 75 -18.98 -4.46 -3.59
CA ALA A 75 -19.53 -3.35 -4.37
C ALA A 75 -18.86 -2.02 -4.02
N HIS A 76 -18.68 -1.70 -2.73
CA HIS A 76 -17.94 -0.52 -2.29
C HIS A 76 -16.50 -0.51 -2.78
N ALA A 77 -15.81 -1.66 -2.76
CA ALA A 77 -14.46 -1.79 -3.27
C ALA A 77 -14.39 -1.47 -4.78
N ARG A 78 -15.31 -2.01 -5.59
CA ARG A 78 -15.34 -1.78 -7.05
C ARG A 78 -15.57 -0.31 -7.42
N ILE A 79 -16.36 0.43 -6.63
CA ILE A 79 -16.57 1.86 -6.88
C ILE A 79 -15.56 2.76 -6.14
N GLY A 80 -14.49 2.19 -5.59
CA GLY A 80 -13.41 2.94 -4.93
C GLY A 80 -13.73 3.49 -3.54
N GLN A 81 -14.83 3.08 -2.92
CA GLN A 81 -15.17 3.46 -1.54
C GLN A 81 -14.46 2.57 -0.53
N VAL A 82 -13.12 2.65 -0.53
CA VAL A 82 -12.22 1.74 0.18
C VAL A 82 -12.52 1.61 1.67
N ASP A 83 -12.76 2.74 2.36
CA ASP A 83 -13.00 2.72 3.80
C ASP A 83 -14.33 2.04 4.16
N ARG A 84 -15.36 2.23 3.34
CA ARG A 84 -16.64 1.53 3.52
C ARG A 84 -16.52 0.04 3.26
N ALA A 85 -15.77 -0.33 2.22
CA ALA A 85 -15.51 -1.73 1.92
C ALA A 85 -14.78 -2.42 3.07
N ILE A 86 -13.75 -1.78 3.63
CA ILE A 86 -13.02 -2.32 4.79
C ILE A 86 -13.94 -2.48 6.00
N ALA A 87 -14.79 -1.49 6.30
CA ALA A 87 -15.72 -1.55 7.42
C ALA A 87 -16.72 -2.72 7.27
N ASP A 88 -17.27 -2.93 6.07
CA ASP A 88 -18.17 -4.03 5.80
C ASP A 88 -17.46 -5.40 5.89
N PHE A 89 -16.21 -5.50 5.40
CA PHE A 89 -15.41 -6.73 5.60
C PHE A 89 -15.10 -6.97 7.08
N ASP A 90 -14.81 -5.93 7.86
CA ASP A 90 -14.59 -6.04 9.30
C ASP A 90 -15.83 -6.58 10.02
N ASP A 91 -17.01 -6.08 9.65
CA ASP A 91 -18.28 -6.53 10.20
C ASP A 91 -18.60 -7.97 9.78
N ALA A 92 -18.40 -8.31 8.51
CA ALA A 92 -18.59 -9.67 8.01
C ALA A 92 -17.68 -10.69 8.73
N LEU A 93 -16.40 -10.35 8.88
CA LEU A 93 -15.41 -11.19 9.57
C LEU A 93 -15.62 -11.28 11.09
N ARG A 94 -16.33 -10.30 11.69
CA ARG A 94 -16.81 -10.41 13.08
C ARG A 94 -17.96 -11.39 13.20
N VAL A 95 -18.81 -11.46 12.19
CA VAL A 95 -19.93 -12.41 12.13
C VAL A 95 -19.43 -13.82 11.87
N ASP A 96 -18.57 -14.01 10.87
CA ASP A 96 -17.92 -15.26 10.52
C ASP A 96 -16.44 -15.02 10.17
N PRO A 97 -15.51 -15.35 11.08
CA PRO A 97 -14.08 -15.18 10.86
C PRO A 97 -13.45 -16.18 9.89
N LYS A 98 -14.21 -17.20 9.41
CA LYS A 98 -13.71 -18.26 8.54
C LYS A 98 -13.98 -17.98 7.05
N GLN A 99 -13.70 -16.76 6.61
CA GLN A 99 -13.92 -16.27 5.24
C GLN A 99 -12.58 -15.93 4.55
N PRO A 100 -11.87 -16.91 3.96
CA PRO A 100 -10.55 -16.67 3.37
C PRO A 100 -10.60 -15.67 2.21
N ASP A 101 -11.66 -15.68 1.40
CA ASP A 101 -11.83 -14.72 0.30
C ASP A 101 -12.01 -13.29 0.81
N ALA A 102 -12.78 -13.11 1.89
CA ALA A 102 -12.98 -11.80 2.52
C ALA A 102 -11.69 -11.27 3.14
N LEU A 103 -10.90 -12.11 3.81
CA LEU A 103 -9.58 -11.75 4.32
C LEU A 103 -8.65 -11.32 3.18
N ASN A 104 -8.60 -12.09 2.10
CA ASN A 104 -7.79 -11.71 0.94
C ASN A 104 -8.24 -10.36 0.35
N ALA A 105 -9.54 -10.17 0.15
CA ALA A 105 -10.07 -8.92 -0.41
C ALA A 105 -9.79 -7.71 0.49
N ARG A 106 -9.94 -7.84 1.82
CA ARG A 106 -9.60 -6.79 2.77
C ARG A 106 -8.10 -6.50 2.78
N GLY A 107 -7.26 -7.53 2.68
CA GLY A 107 -5.82 -7.39 2.54
C GLY A 107 -5.40 -6.61 1.30
N GLU A 108 -6.07 -6.80 0.16
CA GLU A 108 -5.84 -6.01 -1.05
C GLU A 108 -6.18 -4.54 -0.85
N LEU A 109 -7.26 -4.24 -0.15
CA LEU A 109 -7.64 -2.86 0.20
C LEU A 109 -6.62 -2.21 1.13
N TRP A 110 -6.13 -2.93 2.16
CA TRP A 110 -5.07 -2.45 3.03
C TRP A 110 -3.77 -2.19 2.28
N ARG A 111 -3.41 -3.08 1.33
CA ARG A 111 -2.27 -2.86 0.45
C ARG A 111 -2.42 -1.58 -0.38
N GLY A 112 -3.60 -1.36 -0.95
CA GLY A 112 -3.93 -0.14 -1.68
C GLY A 112 -3.82 1.14 -0.85
N LYS A 113 -4.10 1.05 0.46
CA LYS A 113 -3.91 2.14 1.43
C LYS A 113 -2.47 2.30 1.92
N GLY A 114 -1.57 1.40 1.55
CA GLY A 114 -0.18 1.38 2.03
C GLY A 114 0.00 0.76 3.43
N ASP A 115 -1.05 0.21 4.04
CA ASP A 115 -0.94 -0.52 5.32
C ASP A 115 -0.47 -1.96 5.07
N THR A 116 0.82 -2.07 4.75
CA THR A 116 1.50 -3.33 4.46
C THR A 116 1.36 -4.36 5.57
N ARG A 117 1.36 -3.91 6.84
CA ARG A 117 1.27 -4.81 7.99
C ARG A 117 -0.09 -5.50 8.06
N LYS A 118 -1.19 -4.72 7.92
CA LYS A 118 -2.54 -5.28 7.91
C LYS A 118 -2.77 -6.17 6.70
N ALA A 119 -2.28 -5.75 5.52
CA ALA A 119 -2.39 -6.55 4.31
C ALA A 119 -1.72 -7.92 4.45
N LEU A 120 -0.48 -7.98 4.94
CA LEU A 120 0.23 -9.25 5.18
C LEU A 120 -0.48 -10.12 6.23
N ALA A 121 -1.01 -9.52 7.30
CA ALA A 121 -1.76 -10.25 8.32
C ALA A 121 -3.02 -10.91 7.74
N ASP A 122 -3.76 -10.18 6.91
CA ASP A 122 -4.97 -10.69 6.26
C ASP A 122 -4.66 -11.81 5.26
N PHE A 123 -3.65 -11.64 4.40
CA PHE A 123 -3.23 -12.70 3.46
C PHE A 123 -2.76 -13.95 4.21
N ALA A 124 -2.00 -13.79 5.29
CA ALA A 124 -1.56 -14.92 6.11
C ALA A 124 -2.73 -15.62 6.79
N ALA A 125 -3.73 -14.87 7.28
CA ALA A 125 -4.93 -15.43 7.88
C ALA A 125 -5.78 -16.18 6.85
N ALA A 126 -5.90 -15.66 5.62
CA ALA A 126 -6.56 -16.35 4.51
C ALA A 126 -5.89 -17.69 4.21
N LEU A 127 -4.55 -17.72 4.12
CA LEU A 127 -3.76 -18.92 3.87
C LEU A 127 -3.83 -19.94 5.01
N LYS A 128 -3.96 -19.47 6.26
CA LYS A 128 -4.17 -20.36 7.40
C LYS A 128 -5.51 -21.10 7.33
N LEU A 129 -6.55 -20.44 6.82
CA LEU A 129 -7.87 -21.03 6.64
C LEU A 129 -7.93 -21.90 5.39
N LYS A 130 -7.33 -21.46 4.31
CA LYS A 130 -7.31 -22.14 3.01
C LYS A 130 -5.89 -22.12 2.43
N PRO A 131 -5.06 -23.15 2.71
CA PRO A 131 -3.65 -23.20 2.30
C PRO A 131 -3.44 -23.18 0.78
N ASP A 132 -4.43 -23.60 -0.01
CA ASP A 132 -4.41 -23.60 -1.48
C ASP A 132 -5.05 -22.36 -2.11
N HIS A 133 -5.27 -21.28 -1.35
CA HIS A 133 -5.87 -20.05 -1.86
C HIS A 133 -4.90 -19.30 -2.78
N VAL A 134 -5.04 -19.53 -4.09
CA VAL A 134 -4.11 -19.03 -5.12
C VAL A 134 -3.87 -17.52 -5.04
N ALA A 135 -4.95 -16.72 -4.94
CA ALA A 135 -4.82 -15.26 -4.88
C ALA A 135 -4.11 -14.78 -3.61
N ALA A 136 -4.42 -15.36 -2.45
CA ALA A 136 -3.75 -14.98 -1.19
C ALA A 136 -2.26 -15.36 -1.21
N HIS A 137 -1.89 -16.50 -1.81
CA HIS A 137 -0.48 -16.86 -2.02
C HIS A 137 0.25 -15.84 -2.89
N ALA A 138 -0.33 -15.49 -4.03
CA ALA A 138 0.26 -14.51 -4.93
C ALA A 138 0.44 -13.14 -4.27
N ASN A 139 -0.62 -12.65 -3.59
CA ASN A 139 -0.63 -11.37 -2.91
C ASN A 139 0.37 -11.32 -1.75
N HIS A 140 0.38 -12.34 -0.89
CA HIS A 140 1.32 -12.44 0.22
C HIS A 140 2.77 -12.45 -0.25
N LYS A 141 3.09 -13.30 -1.24
CA LYS A 141 4.43 -13.42 -1.81
C LYS A 141 4.90 -12.10 -2.46
N ALA A 142 4.03 -11.49 -3.27
CA ALA A 142 4.36 -10.22 -3.94
C ALA A 142 4.67 -9.11 -2.92
N LEU A 143 3.82 -8.96 -1.90
CA LEU A 143 3.98 -7.93 -0.89
C LEU A 143 5.19 -8.20 0.03
N ALA A 144 5.47 -9.46 0.39
CA ALA A 144 6.65 -9.83 1.18
C ALA A 144 7.94 -9.50 0.44
N LEU A 145 8.02 -9.82 -0.86
CA LEU A 145 9.16 -9.46 -1.70
C LEU A 145 9.34 -7.94 -1.86
N GLU A 146 8.25 -7.20 -1.95
CA GLU A 146 8.30 -5.74 -2.00
C GLU A 146 8.85 -5.14 -0.70
N VAL A 147 8.40 -5.62 0.45
CA VAL A 147 8.91 -5.21 1.77
C VAL A 147 10.39 -5.52 1.92
N GLU A 148 10.81 -6.72 1.52
CA GLU A 148 12.22 -7.12 1.54
C GLU A 148 13.06 -6.19 0.65
N ARG A 149 12.61 -5.93 -0.59
CA ARG A 149 13.28 -5.03 -1.52
C ARG A 149 13.45 -3.63 -0.96
N VAL A 150 12.38 -3.06 -0.38
CA VAL A 150 12.42 -1.72 0.25
C VAL A 150 13.36 -1.73 1.45
N GLY A 151 13.30 -2.76 2.29
CA GLY A 151 14.19 -2.92 3.44
C GLY A 151 15.67 -2.98 3.02
N VAL A 152 15.98 -3.77 1.99
CA VAL A 152 17.35 -3.84 1.44
C VAL A 152 17.79 -2.48 0.89
N GLN A 153 16.92 -1.79 0.14
CA GLN A 153 17.23 -0.46 -0.38
C GLN A 153 17.49 0.55 0.74
N GLN A 154 16.68 0.55 1.79
CA GLN A 154 16.86 1.42 2.96
C GLN A 154 18.14 1.07 3.73
N ALA A 155 18.45 -0.21 3.89
CA ALA A 155 19.63 -0.67 4.62
C ALA A 155 20.94 -0.24 3.95
N VAL A 156 20.93 -0.04 2.62
CA VAL A 156 22.09 0.42 1.85
C VAL A 156 22.05 1.90 1.48
N ALA A 157 20.92 2.58 1.73
CA ALA A 157 20.78 4.01 1.43
C ALA A 157 21.89 4.82 2.13
N GLY A 158 22.52 5.72 1.39
CA GLY A 158 23.62 6.55 1.88
C GLY A 158 24.92 5.80 2.17
N LYS A 159 25.02 4.51 1.82
CA LYS A 159 26.29 3.74 1.93
C LYS A 159 26.87 3.51 0.53
N PRO A 160 28.18 3.68 0.31
CA PRO A 160 28.81 3.34 -0.96
C PRO A 160 28.91 1.82 -1.18
N SER A 161 29.45 1.41 -2.33
CA SER A 161 29.64 0.00 -2.70
C SER A 161 30.77 -0.69 -1.91
N PHE A 162 31.53 0.04 -1.13
CA PHE A 162 32.68 -0.43 -0.36
C PHE A 162 32.56 -0.12 1.14
N ASP A 163 33.41 -0.77 1.95
CA ASP A 163 33.43 -0.59 3.41
C ASP A 163 34.18 0.69 3.80
N CYS A 164 33.45 1.69 4.26
CA CYS A 164 33.99 2.98 4.71
C CYS A 164 35.00 2.89 5.86
N ARG A 165 34.94 1.84 6.69
CA ARG A 165 35.89 1.62 7.79
C ARG A 165 37.28 1.20 7.31
N ARG A 166 37.35 0.61 6.11
CA ARG A 166 38.58 0.08 5.52
C ARG A 166 39.27 1.02 4.56
N THR A 167 38.60 2.14 4.19
CA THR A 167 39.17 3.06 3.22
C THR A 167 40.21 3.99 3.83
N ARG A 168 41.32 4.15 3.10
CA ARG A 168 42.37 5.11 3.46
C ARG A 168 42.44 6.30 2.51
N LYS A 169 41.86 6.20 1.31
CA LYS A 169 41.91 7.23 0.27
C LYS A 169 41.01 8.40 0.62
N ALA A 170 41.48 9.60 0.38
CA ALA A 170 40.72 10.83 0.66
C ALA A 170 39.42 10.90 -0.15
N VAL A 171 39.45 10.49 -1.43
CA VAL A 171 38.25 10.44 -2.29
C VAL A 171 37.20 9.47 -1.77
N ASP A 172 37.60 8.30 -1.29
CA ASP A 172 36.67 7.33 -0.75
C ASP A 172 36.05 7.81 0.57
N LYS A 173 36.84 8.52 1.41
CA LYS A 173 36.30 9.19 2.63
C LYS A 173 35.29 10.25 2.27
N ALA A 174 35.51 11.03 1.20
CA ALA A 174 34.55 12.04 0.73
C ALA A 174 33.24 11.36 0.24
N ILE A 175 33.34 10.24 -0.49
CA ILE A 175 32.17 9.45 -0.91
C ILE A 175 31.41 8.92 0.31
N CYS A 176 32.10 8.43 1.34
CA CYS A 176 31.49 7.95 2.58
C CYS A 176 30.78 9.05 3.39
N ALA A 177 31.26 10.28 3.30
CA ALA A 177 30.71 11.41 4.05
C ALA A 177 29.47 12.06 3.39
N ASP A 178 29.30 11.86 2.08
CA ASP A 178 28.16 12.42 1.32
C ASP A 178 27.22 11.29 0.85
N PRO A 179 25.99 11.18 1.40
CA PRO A 179 25.02 10.15 0.99
C PRO A 179 24.69 10.14 -0.50
N ALA A 180 24.74 11.31 -1.17
CA ALA A 180 24.44 11.38 -2.60
C ALA A 180 25.62 10.85 -3.45
N LEU A 181 26.86 11.11 -3.05
CA LEU A 181 28.04 10.49 -3.68
C LEU A 181 28.09 8.99 -3.43
N ALA A 182 27.73 8.54 -2.24
CA ALA A 182 27.60 7.12 -1.89
C ALA A 182 26.53 6.41 -2.74
N ASP A 183 25.41 7.07 -3.04
CA ASP A 183 24.38 6.55 -3.94
C ASP A 183 24.89 6.42 -5.37
N LEU A 184 25.57 7.43 -5.90
CA LEU A 184 26.17 7.39 -7.22
C LEU A 184 27.18 6.24 -7.34
N ASP A 185 28.08 6.07 -6.36
CA ASP A 185 29.06 4.99 -6.30
C ASP A 185 28.40 3.61 -6.34
N ARG A 186 27.37 3.40 -5.52
CA ARG A 186 26.61 2.15 -5.48
C ARG A 186 25.92 1.84 -6.81
N ARG A 187 25.33 2.84 -7.44
CA ARG A 187 24.68 2.70 -8.76
C ARG A 187 25.69 2.36 -9.84
N ILE A 188 26.87 2.97 -9.82
CA ILE A 188 27.97 2.65 -10.73
C ILE A 188 28.41 1.18 -10.56
N ASP A 189 28.61 0.73 -9.31
CA ASP A 189 28.99 -0.66 -9.02
C ASP A 189 27.93 -1.65 -9.51
N ALA A 190 26.65 -1.37 -9.25
CA ALA A 190 25.55 -2.21 -9.70
C ALA A 190 25.50 -2.35 -11.23
N LEU A 191 25.63 -1.25 -11.97
CA LEU A 191 25.66 -1.28 -13.44
C LEU A 191 26.90 -1.96 -13.97
N TYR A 192 28.06 -1.71 -13.37
CA TYR A 192 29.30 -2.37 -13.75
C TYR A 192 29.23 -3.89 -13.56
N ARG A 193 28.72 -4.35 -12.41
CA ARG A 193 28.51 -5.79 -12.15
C ARG A 193 27.49 -6.40 -13.12
N ARG A 194 26.42 -5.66 -13.45
CA ARG A 194 25.44 -6.09 -14.46
C ARG A 194 26.11 -6.25 -15.82
N ALA A 195 26.84 -5.24 -16.29
CA ALA A 195 27.54 -5.28 -17.57
C ALA A 195 28.55 -6.46 -17.65
N LEU A 196 29.25 -6.76 -16.55
CA LEU A 196 30.12 -7.91 -16.48
C LEU A 196 29.38 -9.24 -16.61
N ARG A 197 28.20 -9.38 -15.96
CA ARG A 197 27.37 -10.60 -16.09
C ARG A 197 26.84 -10.75 -17.52
N ASP A 198 26.32 -9.67 -18.10
CA ASP A 198 25.74 -9.66 -19.44
C ASP A 198 26.80 -9.97 -20.51
N SER A 199 28.09 -9.67 -20.23
CA SER A 199 29.22 -9.93 -21.10
C SER A 199 30.00 -11.23 -20.77
N ALA A 200 29.49 -12.08 -19.87
CA ALA A 200 30.26 -13.23 -19.36
C ALA A 200 30.81 -14.19 -20.45
N GLY A 201 30.05 -14.36 -21.56
CA GLY A 201 30.45 -15.15 -22.72
C GLY A 201 31.40 -14.45 -23.70
N GLN A 202 31.81 -13.19 -23.44
CA GLN A 202 32.60 -12.36 -24.34
C GLN A 202 33.88 -11.85 -23.67
N PRO A 203 34.99 -12.62 -23.71
CA PRO A 203 36.21 -12.30 -22.96
C PRO A 203 36.84 -10.94 -23.30
N THR A 204 36.71 -10.50 -24.55
CA THR A 204 37.18 -9.18 -25.00
C THR A 204 36.38 -8.04 -24.38
N ALA A 205 35.05 -8.17 -24.33
CA ALA A 205 34.16 -7.18 -23.70
C ALA A 205 34.43 -7.11 -22.19
N VAL A 206 34.58 -8.24 -21.52
CA VAL A 206 34.92 -8.30 -20.07
C VAL A 206 36.24 -7.59 -19.80
N ARG A 207 37.28 -7.83 -20.63
CA ARG A 207 38.59 -7.14 -20.50
C ARG A 207 38.45 -5.63 -20.70
N ALA A 208 37.67 -5.20 -21.70
CA ALA A 208 37.43 -3.78 -21.96
C ALA A 208 36.71 -3.10 -20.79
N LEU A 209 35.66 -3.73 -20.25
CA LEU A 209 34.92 -3.22 -19.06
C LEU A 209 35.83 -3.09 -17.84
N LYS A 210 36.66 -4.12 -17.55
CA LYS A 210 37.61 -4.07 -16.43
C LYS A 210 38.62 -2.96 -16.61
N LYS A 211 39.22 -2.82 -17.82
CA LYS A 211 40.17 -1.75 -18.13
C LYS A 211 39.54 -0.37 -17.97
N ALA A 212 38.31 -0.16 -18.48
CA ALA A 212 37.59 1.09 -18.36
C ALA A 212 37.29 1.45 -16.90
N GLN A 213 36.94 0.45 -16.07
CA GLN A 213 36.69 0.67 -14.64
C GLN A 213 37.99 1.04 -13.89
N THR A 214 39.08 0.35 -14.16
CA THR A 214 40.38 0.68 -13.56
C THR A 214 40.86 2.07 -13.95
N SER A 215 40.69 2.47 -15.23
CA SER A 215 41.05 3.81 -15.70
C SER A 215 40.18 4.88 -15.05
N PHE A 216 38.85 4.65 -14.93
CA PHE A 216 37.97 5.58 -14.24
C PHE A 216 38.39 5.81 -12.79
N VAL A 217 38.68 4.72 -12.04
CA VAL A 217 39.11 4.84 -10.63
C VAL A 217 40.44 5.58 -10.53
N ALA A 218 41.39 5.33 -11.40
CA ALA A 218 42.68 6.01 -11.42
C ALA A 218 42.53 7.52 -11.70
N VAL A 219 41.72 7.90 -12.69
CA VAL A 219 41.45 9.31 -13.02
C VAL A 219 40.71 10.01 -11.87
N ARG A 220 39.71 9.36 -11.29
CA ARG A 220 38.98 9.86 -10.13
C ARG A 220 39.93 10.15 -8.95
N ASP A 221 40.74 9.17 -8.61
CA ASP A 221 41.65 9.27 -7.46
C ASP A 221 42.73 10.33 -7.68
N ALA A 222 43.28 10.41 -8.90
CA ALA A 222 44.26 11.43 -9.25
C ALA A 222 43.70 12.85 -9.38
N GLY A 223 42.44 12.98 -9.74
CA GLY A 223 41.74 14.28 -9.88
C GLY A 223 41.29 14.86 -8.56
N PHE A 224 40.93 14.01 -7.61
CA PHE A 224 40.35 14.45 -6.35
C PHE A 224 41.27 15.40 -5.57
N GLY A 225 40.73 16.54 -5.16
CA GLY A 225 41.46 17.61 -4.45
C GLY A 225 42.23 18.56 -5.36
N ARG A 226 42.25 18.38 -6.68
CA ARG A 226 42.82 19.34 -7.63
C ARG A 226 41.84 20.48 -7.90
N PRO A 227 42.33 21.69 -8.13
CA PRO A 227 41.48 22.82 -8.53
C PRO A 227 40.63 22.49 -9.77
N GLY A 228 39.34 22.78 -9.72
CA GLY A 228 38.40 22.53 -10.82
C GLY A 228 37.92 21.06 -10.99
N TYR A 229 38.40 20.13 -10.17
CA TYR A 229 37.88 18.75 -10.21
C TYR A 229 36.57 18.61 -9.44
N ASP A 230 35.53 18.19 -10.12
CA ASP A 230 34.20 17.90 -9.54
C ASP A 230 33.97 16.39 -9.46
N LEU A 231 34.02 15.85 -8.24
CA LEU A 231 33.83 14.43 -7.98
C LEU A 231 32.42 13.96 -8.35
N ARG A 232 31.40 14.76 -8.07
CA ARG A 232 29.99 14.44 -8.41
C ARG A 232 29.84 14.33 -9.92
N ALA A 233 30.29 15.32 -10.65
CA ALA A 233 30.23 15.32 -12.13
C ALA A 233 30.98 14.12 -12.73
N ALA A 234 32.14 13.73 -12.16
CA ALA A 234 32.90 12.57 -12.58
C ALA A 234 32.12 11.25 -12.37
N LEU A 235 31.49 11.09 -11.21
CA LEU A 235 30.64 9.90 -10.91
C LEU A 235 29.42 9.86 -11.81
N GLU A 236 28.73 10.97 -12.02
CA GLU A 236 27.57 11.06 -12.91
C GLU A 236 27.95 10.74 -14.38
N ALA A 237 29.08 11.25 -14.85
CA ALA A 237 29.57 10.91 -16.18
C ALA A 237 29.83 9.40 -16.34
N ARG A 238 30.43 8.76 -15.31
CA ARG A 238 30.64 7.32 -15.30
C ARG A 238 29.33 6.55 -15.29
N LEU A 239 28.35 6.99 -14.51
CA LEU A 239 27.02 6.40 -14.47
C LEU A 239 26.37 6.42 -15.86
N ARG A 240 26.39 7.57 -16.54
CA ARG A 240 25.86 7.69 -17.92
C ARG A 240 26.56 6.74 -18.89
N GLN A 241 27.89 6.62 -18.82
CA GLN A 241 28.63 5.68 -19.69
C GLN A 241 28.20 4.22 -19.51
N LEU A 242 27.89 3.81 -18.28
CA LEU A 242 27.46 2.44 -17.98
C LEU A 242 25.99 2.19 -18.27
N SER A 243 25.16 3.24 -18.26
CA SER A 243 23.73 3.13 -18.58
C SER A 243 23.44 2.96 -20.07
N GLY A 244 24.39 3.30 -20.95
CA GLY A 244 24.22 3.28 -22.41
C GLY A 244 23.34 4.45 -22.91
N PRO A 245 23.14 4.58 -24.25
CA PRO A 245 22.42 5.73 -24.85
C PRO A 245 20.89 5.73 -24.63
N GLY A 246 20.35 4.91 -23.73
CA GLY A 246 18.93 4.82 -23.41
C GLY A 246 18.60 4.77 -21.93
N GLY A 247 19.56 5.00 -21.05
CA GLY A 247 19.36 4.97 -19.59
C GLY A 247 19.18 6.36 -19.00
N SER A 248 17.94 6.85 -19.00
CA SER A 248 17.46 7.94 -18.12
C SER A 248 16.64 7.38 -16.97
#